data_af1e80e2d58bd3f1ce61358971d21d8a
#
_entry.id   af1e80e2d58bd3f1ce61358971d21d8a
#
_cell.length_a   1.000
_cell.length_b   1.000
_cell.length_c   1.000
_cell.angle_alpha   90.00
_cell.angle_beta   90.00
_cell.angle_gamma   90.00
#
_symmetry.space_group_name_H-M   'P 1'
#
loop_
_entity.id
_entity.type
_entity.pdbx_description
1 polymer ?
#
loop_
_entity_poly.entity_id
_entity_poly.type
_entity_poly.pdbx_seq_one_letter_code
_entity_poly.pdbx_strand_id
1 'polypeptide(L)'
;MRYVRWSQGSWRGWRAADVAFDVDVCLAAADGGGGRRSRHARSLAIETPHGVCHVKSYPSPDGRRALRAFGMGRALAAAGFAAPVTLLVGRRGRAGLLVTADAGGEDLLVALARLASPGDDMRARKRDLLRRLGTEVARLHAAGFVHGDLVPPNLRWRDGAFVFLDNDRTRRGWPGARRNLVQLGRFVVAGITASDRARVLRAYASARGLDRRRRHRLGAWVMRKIVARRCAIDRIPAETAARAGFRALMRSGGPFDPALVAAERA
;
A
#
# COMPACT_ATOMS: atom_id res chain seq x y z
N MET A 1 -22.64 -5.37 -0.24
CA MET A 1 -22.97 -4.04 0.31
C MET A 1 -23.71 -3.22 -0.71
N ARG A 2 -24.89 -2.73 -0.36
CA ARG A 2 -25.74 -1.87 -1.18
C ARG A 2 -25.39 -0.41 -0.95
N TYR A 3 -25.42 0.42 -1.99
CA TYR A 3 -25.19 1.87 -1.93
C TYR A 3 -26.40 2.61 -2.46
N VAL A 4 -26.78 3.69 -1.77
CA VAL A 4 -27.87 4.57 -2.17
C VAL A 4 -27.32 5.96 -2.49
N ARG A 5 -28.00 6.69 -3.35
CA ARG A 5 -27.68 8.09 -3.62
C ARG A 5 -27.84 8.91 -2.34
N TRP A 6 -26.96 9.85 -2.15
CA TRP A 6 -26.93 10.72 -0.98
C TRP A 6 -26.63 12.16 -1.39
N SER A 7 -27.26 13.07 -0.69
CA SER A 7 -26.99 14.50 -0.83
C SER A 7 -27.19 15.21 0.50
N GLN A 8 -26.30 16.16 0.81
CA GLN A 8 -26.38 17.02 2.00
C GLN A 8 -25.67 18.34 1.72
N GLY A 9 -26.38 19.47 1.83
CA GLY A 9 -25.89 20.74 1.37
C GLY A 9 -25.47 20.70 -0.10
N SER A 10 -24.26 21.09 -0.39
CA SER A 10 -23.66 21.03 -1.74
C SER A 10 -22.95 19.71 -2.07
N TRP A 11 -22.89 18.77 -1.13
CA TRP A 11 -22.34 17.43 -1.36
C TRP A 11 -23.32 16.53 -2.10
N ARG A 12 -22.83 15.74 -3.02
CA ARG A 12 -23.60 14.71 -3.77
C ARG A 12 -22.73 13.47 -3.95
N GLY A 13 -23.35 12.28 -3.78
CA GLY A 13 -22.60 11.01 -3.95
C GLY A 13 -23.39 9.77 -3.59
N TRP A 14 -22.73 8.83 -2.93
CA TRP A 14 -23.28 7.55 -2.49
C TRP A 14 -22.90 7.28 -1.04
N ARG A 15 -23.83 6.67 -0.32
CA ARG A 15 -23.58 6.14 1.02
C ARG A 15 -23.95 4.66 1.10
N ALA A 16 -23.31 3.93 2.00
CA ALA A 16 -23.71 2.57 2.35
C ALA A 16 -25.14 2.63 2.95
N ALA A 17 -26.01 1.74 2.46
CA ALA A 17 -27.39 1.69 2.92
C ALA A 17 -27.54 0.91 4.23
N ASP A 18 -26.68 -0.08 4.43
CA ASP A 18 -26.85 -1.13 5.42
C ASP A 18 -25.85 -0.99 6.59
N VAL A 19 -25.20 0.19 6.71
CA VAL A 19 -24.22 0.48 7.78
C VAL A 19 -24.59 1.81 8.42
N ALA A 20 -24.71 1.80 9.74
CA ALA A 20 -24.90 3.03 10.52
C ALA A 20 -23.56 3.77 10.66
N PHE A 21 -23.56 5.06 10.42
CA PHE A 21 -22.45 5.99 10.67
C PHE A 21 -22.97 7.42 10.66
N ASP A 22 -22.25 8.30 11.35
CA ASP A 22 -22.64 9.71 11.46
C ASP A 22 -22.02 10.51 10.30
N VAL A 23 -22.90 10.93 9.37
CA VAL A 23 -22.50 11.71 8.19
C VAL A 23 -22.02 13.10 8.59
N ASP A 24 -22.70 13.76 9.55
CA ASP A 24 -22.37 15.13 9.96
C ASP A 24 -21.00 15.20 10.61
N VAL A 25 -20.68 14.25 11.49
CA VAL A 25 -19.34 14.12 12.08
C VAL A 25 -18.28 13.92 10.99
N CYS A 26 -18.54 13.08 9.98
CA CYS A 26 -17.62 12.87 8.88
C CYS A 26 -17.41 14.14 8.02
N LEU A 27 -18.46 14.92 7.79
CA LEU A 27 -18.38 16.18 7.03
C LEU A 27 -17.63 17.25 7.84
N ALA A 28 -17.94 17.39 9.12
CA ALA A 28 -17.24 18.31 10.02
C ALA A 28 -15.74 17.99 10.09
N ALA A 29 -15.38 16.70 10.19
CA ALA A 29 -13.99 16.24 10.15
C ALA A 29 -13.31 16.55 8.80
N ALA A 30 -14.04 16.46 7.68
CA ALA A 30 -13.52 16.80 6.37
C ALA A 30 -13.22 18.29 6.21
N ASP A 31 -14.03 19.16 6.80
CA ASP A 31 -13.89 20.63 6.73
C ASP A 31 -12.94 21.18 7.83
N GLY A 32 -12.83 20.50 8.98
CA GLY A 32 -12.17 20.97 10.21
C GLY A 32 -10.65 21.11 10.21
N GLY A 33 -9.92 20.92 9.13
CA GLY A 33 -8.50 21.26 9.04
C GLY A 33 -7.48 20.26 9.62
N GLY A 34 -7.88 19.30 10.44
CA GLY A 34 -7.04 18.30 11.09
C GLY A 34 -6.55 17.16 10.18
N GLY A 35 -5.68 16.28 10.73
CA GLY A 35 -5.21 15.07 10.08
C GLY A 35 -3.95 15.19 9.24
N ARG A 36 -3.50 14.05 8.72
CA ARG A 36 -2.28 13.93 7.91
C ARG A 36 -2.50 14.46 6.49
N ARG A 37 -1.71 15.42 6.07
CA ARG A 37 -1.74 15.97 4.71
C ARG A 37 -0.79 15.22 3.78
N SER A 38 -1.26 14.99 2.55
CA SER A 38 -0.45 14.57 1.41
C SER A 38 -0.59 15.60 0.28
N ARG A 39 0.12 15.41 -0.83
CA ARG A 39 0.03 16.29 -1.99
C ARG A 39 -1.41 16.45 -2.54
N HIS A 40 -2.25 15.43 -2.41
CA HIS A 40 -3.55 15.33 -3.10
C HIS A 40 -4.73 15.13 -2.17
N ALA A 41 -4.48 14.88 -0.89
CA ALA A 41 -5.53 14.57 0.06
C ALA A 41 -5.11 14.86 1.49
N ARG A 42 -6.09 14.98 2.33
CA ARG A 42 -5.96 14.97 3.79
C ARG A 42 -6.70 13.75 4.33
N SER A 43 -6.11 13.06 5.29
CA SER A 43 -6.67 11.87 5.90
C SER A 43 -6.71 12.00 7.41
N LEU A 44 -7.82 11.65 8.02
CA LEU A 44 -8.06 11.69 9.46
C LEU A 44 -8.81 10.42 9.86
N ALA A 45 -8.41 9.79 10.96
CA ALA A 45 -9.20 8.79 11.65
C ALA A 45 -10.08 9.49 12.69
N ILE A 46 -11.33 9.14 12.75
CA ILE A 46 -12.30 9.64 13.72
C ILE A 46 -12.95 8.48 14.45
N GLU A 47 -13.12 8.60 15.73
CA GLU A 47 -13.93 7.68 16.53
C GLU A 47 -15.40 8.10 16.43
N THR A 48 -16.26 7.14 16.23
CA THR A 48 -17.72 7.33 16.20
C THR A 48 -18.38 6.27 17.07
N PRO A 49 -19.65 6.44 17.49
CA PRO A 49 -20.39 5.40 18.20
C PRO A 49 -20.46 4.06 17.46
N HIS A 50 -20.23 4.07 16.15
CA HIS A 50 -20.26 2.90 15.28
C HIS A 50 -18.85 2.36 14.93
N GLY A 51 -17.81 2.83 15.62
CA GLY A 51 -16.41 2.45 15.43
C GLY A 51 -15.59 3.50 14.71
N VAL A 52 -14.33 3.15 14.44
CA VAL A 52 -13.37 4.05 13.77
C VAL A 52 -13.68 4.19 12.29
N CYS A 53 -13.75 5.44 11.83
CA CYS A 53 -13.90 5.79 10.42
C CYS A 53 -12.66 6.57 9.93
N HIS A 54 -12.24 6.30 8.69
CA HIS A 54 -11.19 7.06 8.03
C HIS A 54 -11.80 8.03 7.02
N VAL A 55 -11.67 9.31 7.30
CA VAL A 55 -12.13 10.41 6.44
C VAL A 55 -10.97 10.88 5.57
N LYS A 56 -11.14 10.78 4.25
CA LYS A 56 -10.15 11.26 3.28
C LYS A 56 -10.77 12.34 2.40
N SER A 57 -10.34 13.58 2.59
CA SER A 57 -10.77 14.72 1.80
C SER A 57 -9.77 15.04 0.70
N TYR A 58 -10.29 15.28 -0.50
CA TYR A 58 -9.52 15.64 -1.68
C TYR A 58 -9.88 17.08 -2.05
N PRO A 59 -8.96 18.05 -1.86
CA PRO A 59 -9.22 19.43 -2.25
C PRO A 59 -9.39 19.57 -3.78
N SER A 60 -9.97 20.66 -4.22
CA SER A 60 -10.01 20.99 -5.64
C SER A 60 -8.58 21.11 -6.21
N PRO A 61 -8.28 20.51 -7.39
CA PRO A 61 -9.18 19.85 -8.35
C PRO A 61 -9.26 18.31 -8.19
N ASP A 62 -8.73 17.72 -7.13
CA ASP A 62 -8.47 16.29 -7.00
C ASP A 62 -9.70 15.42 -6.62
N GLY A 63 -10.88 16.00 -6.49
CA GLY A 63 -12.08 15.33 -6.00
C GLY A 63 -12.54 14.08 -6.77
N ARG A 64 -12.15 13.95 -8.05
CA ARG A 64 -12.43 12.72 -8.82
C ARG A 64 -11.71 11.48 -8.26
N ARG A 65 -10.66 11.66 -7.46
CA ARG A 65 -9.93 10.56 -6.80
C ARG A 65 -10.81 9.83 -5.79
N ALA A 66 -11.70 10.53 -5.07
CA ALA A 66 -12.65 9.91 -4.16
C ALA A 66 -13.53 8.88 -4.87
N LEU A 67 -14.14 9.27 -6.00
CA LEU A 67 -14.97 8.37 -6.81
C LEU A 67 -14.17 7.21 -7.39
N ARG A 68 -12.92 7.46 -7.80
CA ARG A 68 -12.03 6.40 -8.29
C ARG A 68 -11.70 5.40 -7.19
N ALA A 69 -11.35 5.87 -5.99
CA ALA A 69 -11.07 5.01 -4.85
C ALA A 69 -12.28 4.14 -4.50
N PHE A 70 -13.47 4.72 -4.47
CA PHE A 70 -14.74 4.00 -4.29
C PHE A 70 -14.94 2.92 -5.37
N GLY A 71 -14.85 3.29 -6.64
CA GLY A 71 -15.04 2.36 -7.75
C GLY A 71 -14.02 1.21 -7.74
N MET A 72 -12.74 1.52 -7.45
CA MET A 72 -11.69 0.51 -7.38
C MET A 72 -11.80 -0.36 -6.14
N GLY A 73 -12.17 0.18 -4.98
CA GLY A 73 -12.43 -0.62 -3.78
C GLY A 73 -13.54 -1.66 -4.02
N ARG A 74 -14.64 -1.25 -4.66
CA ARG A 74 -15.72 -2.17 -5.06
C ARG A 74 -15.26 -3.22 -6.08
N ALA A 75 -14.48 -2.81 -7.07
CA ALA A 75 -13.97 -3.72 -8.09
C ALA A 75 -13.00 -4.76 -7.50
N LEU A 76 -12.16 -4.37 -6.54
CA LEU A 76 -11.29 -5.27 -5.79
C LEU A 76 -12.12 -6.26 -4.97
N ALA A 77 -13.12 -5.78 -4.22
CA ALA A 77 -14.00 -6.64 -3.42
C ALA A 77 -14.76 -7.66 -4.30
N ALA A 78 -15.27 -7.23 -5.45
CA ALA A 78 -15.95 -8.10 -6.43
C ALA A 78 -15.00 -9.16 -7.03
N ALA A 79 -13.69 -8.89 -7.07
CA ALA A 79 -12.66 -9.83 -7.51
C ALA A 79 -12.08 -10.67 -6.35
N GLY A 80 -12.68 -10.60 -5.16
CA GLY A 80 -12.27 -11.39 -3.98
C GLY A 80 -11.04 -10.84 -3.25
N PHE A 81 -10.70 -9.56 -3.42
CA PHE A 81 -9.65 -8.89 -2.64
C PHE A 81 -10.26 -8.07 -1.51
N ALA A 82 -9.64 -8.13 -0.34
CA ALA A 82 -10.07 -7.28 0.77
C ALA A 82 -9.63 -5.82 0.55
N ALA A 83 -10.58 -4.92 0.71
CA ALA A 83 -10.39 -3.47 0.69
C ALA A 83 -11.27 -2.84 1.77
N PRO A 84 -10.96 -1.63 2.27
CA PRO A 84 -11.81 -0.95 3.24
C PRO A 84 -13.23 -0.77 2.70
N VAL A 85 -14.21 -1.00 3.56
CA VAL A 85 -15.60 -0.75 3.23
C VAL A 85 -15.82 0.76 3.12
N THR A 86 -16.28 1.22 1.98
CA THR A 86 -16.67 2.63 1.84
C THR A 86 -18.01 2.86 2.51
N LEU A 87 -18.07 3.82 3.44
CA LEU A 87 -19.28 4.25 4.11
C LEU A 87 -19.95 5.39 3.34
N LEU A 88 -19.13 6.33 2.87
CA LEU A 88 -19.58 7.51 2.14
C LEU A 88 -18.58 7.90 1.07
N VAL A 89 -19.05 8.26 -0.09
CA VAL A 89 -18.28 8.97 -1.10
C VAL A 89 -19.07 10.11 -1.66
N GLY A 90 -18.47 11.28 -1.80
CA GLY A 90 -19.15 12.47 -2.29
C GLY A 90 -18.25 13.44 -3.02
N ARG A 91 -18.88 14.36 -3.74
CA ARG A 91 -18.24 15.52 -4.36
C ARG A 91 -18.98 16.80 -4.02
N ARG A 92 -18.20 17.88 -3.87
CA ARG A 92 -18.64 19.27 -3.76
C ARG A 92 -17.87 20.07 -4.79
N GLY A 93 -18.49 20.35 -5.93
CA GLY A 93 -17.80 20.91 -7.08
C GLY A 93 -16.63 20.03 -7.55
N ARG A 94 -15.40 20.54 -7.46
CA ARG A 94 -14.17 19.82 -7.81
C ARG A 94 -13.49 19.14 -6.61
N ALA A 95 -13.95 19.36 -5.40
CA ALA A 95 -13.51 18.68 -4.19
C ALA A 95 -14.18 17.32 -4.05
N GLY A 96 -13.60 16.42 -3.27
CA GLY A 96 -14.12 15.07 -3.04
C GLY A 96 -13.92 14.61 -1.61
N LEU A 97 -14.77 13.69 -1.17
CA LEU A 97 -14.74 13.06 0.12
C LEU A 97 -14.88 11.55 -0.04
N LEU A 98 -14.11 10.82 0.71
CA LEU A 98 -14.22 9.37 0.88
C LEU A 98 -14.16 9.05 2.37
N VAL A 99 -15.17 8.36 2.87
CA VAL A 99 -15.18 7.82 4.23
C VAL A 99 -15.20 6.30 4.14
N THR A 100 -14.29 5.66 4.86
CA THR A 100 -14.24 4.20 4.94
C THR A 100 -14.29 3.77 6.38
N ALA A 101 -14.87 2.61 6.64
CA ALA A 101 -14.70 1.94 7.93
C ALA A 101 -13.23 1.58 8.13
N ASP A 102 -12.82 1.42 9.40
CA ASP A 102 -11.50 0.87 9.67
C ASP A 102 -11.36 -0.51 9.03
N ALA A 103 -10.21 -0.73 8.41
CA ALA A 103 -9.92 -1.97 7.72
C ALA A 103 -9.65 -3.13 8.69
N GLY A 104 -9.40 -2.81 9.95
CA GLY A 104 -8.92 -3.77 10.95
C GLY A 104 -7.54 -4.33 10.63
N GLY A 105 -7.09 -5.26 11.47
CA GLY A 105 -5.81 -5.92 11.28
C GLY A 105 -4.60 -5.05 11.64
N GLU A 106 -3.42 -5.59 11.44
CA GLU A 106 -2.14 -4.96 11.75
C GLU A 106 -1.55 -4.30 10.48
N ASP A 107 -0.97 -3.11 10.64
CA ASP A 107 -0.19 -2.48 9.56
C ASP A 107 0.95 -3.42 9.13
N LEU A 108 1.14 -3.60 7.83
CA LEU A 108 2.15 -4.54 7.32
C LEU A 108 3.57 -4.17 7.74
N LEU A 109 3.89 -2.87 7.91
CA LEU A 109 5.19 -2.46 8.45
C LEU A 109 5.37 -2.93 9.89
N VAL A 110 4.33 -2.79 10.72
CA VAL A 110 4.34 -3.22 12.12
C VAL A 110 4.46 -4.74 12.20
N ALA A 111 3.66 -5.47 11.41
CA ALA A 111 3.75 -6.93 11.31
C ALA A 111 5.16 -7.40 10.92
N LEU A 112 5.75 -6.77 9.91
CA LEU A 112 7.08 -7.12 9.43
C LEU A 112 8.16 -6.80 10.47
N ALA A 113 8.07 -5.65 11.15
CA ALA A 113 9.01 -5.27 12.21
C ALA A 113 8.95 -6.23 13.40
N ARG A 114 7.73 -6.56 13.85
CA ARG A 114 7.50 -7.54 14.91
C ARG A 114 8.05 -8.92 14.56
N LEU A 115 7.81 -9.41 13.34
CA LEU A 115 8.30 -10.71 12.85
C LEU A 115 9.80 -10.71 12.51
N ALA A 116 10.46 -9.56 12.54
CA ALA A 116 11.91 -9.45 12.40
C ALA A 116 12.66 -9.74 13.70
N SER A 117 11.97 -9.81 14.83
CA SER A 117 12.55 -10.18 16.13
C SER A 117 13.22 -11.57 16.10
N PRO A 118 14.27 -11.78 16.92
CA PRO A 118 14.95 -13.07 17.00
C PRO A 118 13.98 -14.20 17.40
N GLY A 119 14.25 -15.41 16.90
CA GLY A 119 13.49 -16.61 17.23
C GLY A 119 13.08 -17.39 15.97
N ASP A 120 13.08 -18.72 16.07
CA ASP A 120 12.80 -19.58 14.92
C ASP A 120 11.34 -19.53 14.49
N ASP A 121 10.42 -19.44 15.46
CA ASP A 121 8.99 -19.25 15.18
C ASP A 121 8.73 -17.92 14.44
N MET A 122 9.32 -16.82 14.90
CA MET A 122 9.20 -15.52 14.22
C MET A 122 9.78 -15.55 12.81
N ARG A 123 10.90 -16.25 12.63
CA ARG A 123 11.48 -16.45 11.28
C ARG A 123 10.56 -17.26 10.37
N ALA A 124 9.94 -18.32 10.88
CA ALA A 124 8.99 -19.14 10.13
C ALA A 124 7.76 -18.33 9.73
N ARG A 125 7.14 -17.63 10.67
CA ARG A 125 5.99 -16.73 10.43
C ARG A 125 6.32 -15.62 9.45
N LYS A 126 7.49 -14.97 9.58
CA LYS A 126 7.98 -13.98 8.62
C LYS A 126 8.09 -14.54 7.22
N ARG A 127 8.69 -15.72 7.07
CA ARG A 127 8.84 -16.39 5.78
C ARG A 127 7.48 -16.73 5.16
N ASP A 128 6.51 -17.12 5.96
CA ASP A 128 5.15 -17.43 5.51
C ASP A 128 4.43 -16.16 5.05
N LEU A 129 4.42 -15.10 5.86
CA LEU A 129 3.83 -13.80 5.51
C LEU A 129 4.40 -13.27 4.18
N LEU A 130 5.72 -13.32 4.01
CA LEU A 130 6.37 -12.84 2.79
C LEU A 130 6.02 -13.70 1.55
N ARG A 131 5.86 -15.01 1.71
CA ARG A 131 5.38 -15.89 0.62
C ARG A 131 3.95 -15.54 0.24
N ARG A 132 3.05 -15.43 1.23
CA ARG A 132 1.64 -15.03 1.02
C ARG A 132 1.56 -13.67 0.34
N LEU A 133 2.36 -12.69 0.77
CA LEU A 133 2.42 -11.37 0.15
C LEU A 133 2.78 -11.45 -1.35
N GLY A 134 3.81 -12.22 -1.69
CA GLY A 134 4.19 -12.42 -3.09
C GLY A 134 3.09 -13.07 -3.92
N THR A 135 2.45 -14.10 -3.38
CA THR A 135 1.34 -14.80 -4.03
C THR A 135 0.13 -13.89 -4.20
N GLU A 136 -0.22 -13.10 -3.17
CA GLU A 136 -1.37 -12.19 -3.24
C GLU A 136 -1.18 -11.07 -4.26
N VAL A 137 0.03 -10.49 -4.33
CA VAL A 137 0.36 -9.49 -5.38
C VAL A 137 0.31 -10.12 -6.77
N ALA A 138 0.71 -11.38 -6.92
CA ALA A 138 0.59 -12.10 -8.18
C ALA A 138 -0.88 -12.31 -8.57
N ARG A 139 -1.73 -12.67 -7.61
CA ARG A 139 -3.19 -12.82 -7.77
C ARG A 139 -3.84 -11.49 -8.18
N LEU A 140 -3.47 -10.38 -7.50
CA LEU A 140 -3.92 -9.04 -7.84
C LEU A 140 -3.61 -8.69 -9.30
N HIS A 141 -2.37 -8.91 -9.72
CA HIS A 141 -1.97 -8.65 -11.10
C HIS A 141 -2.60 -9.63 -12.11
N ALA A 142 -2.84 -10.89 -11.74
CA ALA A 142 -3.54 -11.85 -12.59
C ALA A 142 -4.99 -11.45 -12.84
N ALA A 143 -5.66 -10.87 -11.84
CA ALA A 143 -6.99 -10.30 -11.97
C ALA A 143 -7.02 -8.96 -12.72
N GLY A 144 -5.89 -8.51 -13.26
CA GLY A 144 -5.78 -7.29 -14.05
C GLY A 144 -5.73 -6.00 -13.25
N PHE A 145 -5.47 -6.03 -11.94
CA PHE A 145 -5.34 -4.82 -11.12
C PHE A 145 -3.88 -4.43 -10.90
N VAL A 146 -3.62 -3.14 -10.95
CA VAL A 146 -2.36 -2.52 -10.54
C VAL A 146 -2.64 -1.47 -9.48
N HIS A 147 -2.12 -1.68 -8.29
CA HIS A 147 -2.27 -0.74 -7.17
C HIS A 147 -1.31 0.45 -7.38
N GLY A 148 -1.73 1.60 -7.73
CA GLY A 148 -0.86 2.72 -8.12
C GLY A 148 0.21 3.15 -7.11
N ASP A 149 0.08 2.71 -5.83
CA ASP A 149 1.03 2.97 -4.76
C ASP A 149 1.13 1.76 -3.80
N LEU A 150 1.61 0.62 -4.31
CA LEU A 150 1.77 -0.61 -3.53
C LEU A 150 3.00 -0.51 -2.61
N VAL A 151 2.81 0.09 -1.47
CA VAL A 151 3.82 0.21 -0.41
C VAL A 151 3.32 -0.45 0.86
N PRO A 152 4.20 -0.96 1.76
CA PRO A 152 3.76 -1.64 2.98
C PRO A 152 2.74 -0.86 3.83
N PRO A 153 2.84 0.47 4.02
CA PRO A 153 1.84 1.24 4.77
C PRO A 153 0.43 1.23 4.14
N ASN A 154 0.30 0.87 2.87
CA ASN A 154 -0.98 0.75 2.17
C ASN A 154 -1.52 -0.67 2.18
N LEU A 155 -0.97 -1.53 3.05
CA LEU A 155 -1.41 -2.91 3.27
C LEU A 155 -1.62 -3.16 4.76
N ARG A 156 -2.75 -3.83 5.09
CA ARG A 156 -2.94 -4.41 6.40
C ARG A 156 -2.96 -5.92 6.32
N TRP A 157 -2.49 -6.55 7.37
CA TRP A 157 -2.58 -7.99 7.54
C TRP A 157 -3.70 -8.30 8.54
N ARG A 158 -4.74 -9.01 8.09
CA ARG A 158 -5.90 -9.35 8.89
C ARG A 158 -6.35 -10.77 8.58
N ASP A 159 -6.42 -11.62 9.60
CA ASP A 159 -6.99 -12.98 9.51
C ASP A 159 -6.47 -13.81 8.34
N GLY A 160 -5.17 -13.74 8.08
CA GLY A 160 -4.54 -14.49 6.99
C GLY A 160 -4.68 -13.85 5.59
N ALA A 161 -5.27 -12.66 5.48
CA ALA A 161 -5.48 -11.92 4.24
C ALA A 161 -4.82 -10.54 4.24
N PHE A 162 -4.50 -10.02 3.06
CA PHE A 162 -4.04 -8.65 2.89
C PHE A 162 -5.20 -7.74 2.51
N VAL A 163 -5.36 -6.63 3.22
CA VAL A 163 -6.32 -5.58 2.89
C VAL A 163 -5.58 -4.46 2.16
N PHE A 164 -6.04 -4.13 0.96
CA PHE A 164 -5.45 -3.09 0.11
C PHE A 164 -6.07 -1.73 0.42
N LEU A 165 -5.27 -0.83 1.01
CA LEU A 165 -5.66 0.54 1.35
C LEU A 165 -5.34 1.51 0.21
N ASP A 166 -5.88 2.73 0.28
CA ASP A 166 -5.55 3.85 -0.61
C ASP A 166 -5.68 3.54 -2.12
N ASN A 167 -6.89 3.12 -2.51
CA ASN A 167 -7.18 2.66 -3.86
C ASN A 167 -7.43 3.78 -4.89
N ASP A 168 -7.16 5.06 -4.56
CA ASP A 168 -7.41 6.20 -5.46
C ASP A 168 -6.51 6.22 -6.71
N ARG A 169 -5.40 5.47 -6.68
CA ARG A 169 -4.46 5.29 -7.79
C ARG A 169 -4.50 3.88 -8.39
N THR A 170 -5.30 2.99 -7.83
CA THR A 170 -5.52 1.64 -8.36
C THR A 170 -6.23 1.73 -9.71
N ARG A 171 -5.85 0.86 -10.62
CA ARG A 171 -6.39 0.82 -11.98
C ARG A 171 -6.43 -0.60 -12.53
N ARG A 172 -7.23 -0.82 -13.57
CA ARG A 172 -7.18 -2.03 -14.38
C ARG A 172 -6.12 -1.89 -15.47
N GLY A 173 -5.55 -3.02 -15.87
CA GLY A 173 -4.56 -3.11 -16.93
C GLY A 173 -3.15 -3.45 -16.45
N TRP A 174 -2.31 -3.92 -17.38
CA TRP A 174 -0.97 -4.43 -17.11
C TRP A 174 0.14 -3.39 -16.94
N PRO A 175 0.08 -2.20 -17.56
CA PRO A 175 1.16 -1.23 -17.38
C PRO A 175 1.32 -0.85 -15.92
N GLY A 176 2.48 -1.21 -15.34
CA GLY A 176 2.81 -0.87 -13.95
C GLY A 176 2.89 -2.03 -12.96
N ALA A 177 2.51 -3.27 -13.31
CA ALA A 177 2.63 -4.42 -12.42
C ALA A 177 4.05 -4.58 -11.84
N ARG A 178 5.08 -4.48 -12.69
CA ARG A 178 6.48 -4.50 -12.23
C ARG A 178 6.82 -3.35 -11.28
N ARG A 179 6.20 -2.17 -11.49
CA ARG A 179 6.40 -1.01 -10.60
C ARG A 179 5.88 -1.28 -9.20
N ASN A 180 4.79 -2.02 -9.05
CA ASN A 180 4.30 -2.44 -7.74
C ASN A 180 5.33 -3.26 -6.96
N LEU A 181 6.03 -4.16 -7.62
CA LEU A 181 7.10 -4.94 -6.97
C LEU A 181 8.26 -4.05 -6.51
N VAL A 182 8.60 -3.03 -7.28
CA VAL A 182 9.60 -2.03 -6.88
C VAL A 182 9.10 -1.18 -5.71
N GLN A 183 7.86 -0.73 -5.75
CA GLN A 183 7.24 0.07 -4.68
C GLN A 183 7.24 -0.71 -3.36
N LEU A 184 6.83 -1.96 -3.39
CA LEU A 184 6.81 -2.84 -2.23
C LEU A 184 8.21 -3.10 -1.68
N GLY A 185 9.18 -3.38 -2.56
CA GLY A 185 10.54 -3.75 -2.18
C GLY A 185 11.45 -2.60 -1.76
N ARG A 186 11.12 -1.35 -2.12
CA ARG A 186 11.96 -0.17 -1.80
C ARG A 186 11.87 0.28 -0.35
N PHE A 187 10.84 -0.16 0.39
CA PHE A 187 10.72 0.18 1.80
C PHE A 187 11.78 -0.56 2.61
N VAL A 188 12.44 0.18 3.47
CA VAL A 188 13.37 -0.36 4.43
C VAL A 188 12.61 -0.63 5.72
N VAL A 189 12.65 -1.88 6.14
CA VAL A 189 12.05 -2.35 7.39
C VAL A 189 13.14 -3.09 8.13
N ALA A 190 13.36 -2.75 9.40
CA ALA A 190 14.33 -3.41 10.24
C ALA A 190 14.13 -4.93 10.21
N GLY A 191 15.21 -5.69 10.07
CA GLY A 191 15.17 -7.14 9.99
C GLY A 191 14.61 -7.75 8.70
N ILE A 192 14.25 -6.97 7.69
CA ILE A 192 13.87 -7.44 6.35
C ILE A 192 15.07 -7.41 5.41
N THR A 193 15.59 -8.57 5.11
CA THR A 193 16.83 -8.78 4.36
C THR A 193 16.62 -8.82 2.83
N ALA A 194 17.71 -8.86 2.07
CA ALA A 194 17.68 -9.13 0.63
C ALA A 194 17.05 -10.51 0.31
N SER A 195 17.32 -11.52 1.15
CA SER A 195 16.72 -12.86 1.02
C SER A 195 15.21 -12.84 1.24
N ASP A 196 14.72 -12.00 2.13
CA ASP A 196 13.29 -11.83 2.37
C ASP A 196 12.59 -11.20 1.15
N ARG A 197 13.18 -10.18 0.56
CA ARG A 197 12.70 -9.58 -0.70
C ARG A 197 12.73 -10.58 -1.86
N ALA A 198 13.80 -11.36 -1.98
CA ALA A 198 13.90 -12.43 -2.98
C ALA A 198 12.82 -13.51 -2.77
N ARG A 199 12.41 -13.77 -1.53
CA ARG A 199 11.31 -14.69 -1.20
C ARG A 199 9.97 -14.20 -1.74
N VAL A 200 9.64 -12.92 -1.53
CA VAL A 200 8.44 -12.29 -2.13
C VAL A 200 8.46 -12.41 -3.65
N LEU A 201 9.57 -12.06 -4.29
CA LEU A 201 9.70 -12.15 -5.75
C LEU A 201 9.61 -13.58 -6.28
N ARG A 202 10.15 -14.56 -5.56
CA ARG A 202 10.01 -15.98 -5.92
C ARG A 202 8.57 -16.45 -5.83
N ALA A 203 7.88 -16.14 -4.75
CA ALA A 203 6.47 -16.48 -4.56
C ALA A 203 5.60 -15.84 -5.65
N TYR A 204 5.81 -14.55 -5.93
CA TYR A 204 5.16 -13.85 -7.04
C TYR A 204 5.40 -14.54 -8.38
N ALA A 205 6.65 -14.83 -8.72
CA ALA A 205 7.02 -15.42 -10.01
C ALA A 205 6.46 -16.84 -10.16
N SER A 206 6.46 -17.63 -9.07
CA SER A 206 5.87 -18.96 -9.04
C SER A 206 4.36 -18.90 -9.28
N ALA A 207 3.65 -18.05 -8.54
CA ALA A 207 2.20 -17.87 -8.70
C ALA A 207 1.80 -17.31 -10.08
N ARG A 208 2.74 -16.63 -10.79
CA ARG A 208 2.57 -16.16 -12.17
C ARG A 208 3.00 -17.19 -13.23
N GLY A 209 3.40 -18.39 -12.84
CA GLY A 209 3.86 -19.42 -13.77
C GLY A 209 5.12 -19.04 -14.55
N LEU A 210 5.98 -18.16 -14.01
CA LEU A 210 7.18 -17.74 -14.73
C LEU A 210 8.25 -18.83 -14.69
N ASP A 211 8.79 -19.17 -15.86
CA ASP A 211 9.94 -20.05 -15.99
C ASP A 211 11.21 -19.49 -15.29
N ARG A 212 12.25 -20.32 -15.15
CA ARG A 212 13.51 -19.96 -14.48
C ARG A 212 14.15 -18.69 -15.08
N ARG A 213 14.20 -18.59 -16.41
CA ARG A 213 14.81 -17.45 -17.11
C ARG A 213 14.03 -16.14 -16.92
N ARG A 214 12.71 -16.20 -17.05
CA ARG A 214 11.82 -15.03 -16.81
C ARG A 214 11.86 -14.59 -15.36
N ARG A 215 11.86 -15.52 -14.42
CA ARG A 215 11.97 -15.25 -12.98
C ARG A 215 13.29 -14.56 -12.64
N HIS A 216 14.43 -15.05 -13.18
CA HIS A 216 15.72 -14.43 -12.97
C HIS A 216 15.77 -13.01 -13.54
N ARG A 217 15.30 -12.80 -14.78
CA ARG A 217 15.22 -11.46 -15.40
C ARG A 217 14.34 -10.50 -14.63
N LEU A 218 13.17 -10.93 -14.16
CA LEU A 218 12.28 -10.12 -13.35
C LEU A 218 12.95 -9.73 -12.02
N GLY A 219 13.53 -10.69 -11.33
CA GLY A 219 14.25 -10.46 -10.07
C GLY A 219 15.38 -9.44 -10.23
N ALA A 220 16.27 -9.65 -11.19
CA ALA A 220 17.38 -8.73 -11.47
C ALA A 220 16.89 -7.31 -11.82
N TRP A 221 15.83 -7.20 -12.63
CA TRP A 221 15.26 -5.91 -12.98
C TRP A 221 14.65 -5.20 -11.78
N VAL A 222 13.82 -5.89 -10.98
CA VAL A 222 13.16 -5.32 -9.79
C VAL A 222 14.22 -4.86 -8.79
N MET A 223 15.23 -5.70 -8.53
CA MET A 223 16.26 -5.38 -7.55
C MET A 223 17.10 -4.17 -7.98
N ARG A 224 17.49 -4.07 -9.25
CA ARG A 224 18.17 -2.86 -9.77
C ARG A 224 17.32 -1.60 -9.61
N LYS A 225 16.01 -1.68 -9.89
CA LYS A 225 15.09 -0.55 -9.76
C LYS A 225 14.82 -0.16 -8.30
N ILE A 226 14.80 -1.13 -7.37
CA ILE A 226 14.72 -0.87 -5.92
C ILE A 226 15.93 -0.04 -5.49
N VAL A 227 17.15 -0.48 -5.82
CA VAL A 227 18.38 0.24 -5.48
C VAL A 227 18.36 1.65 -6.07
N ALA A 228 18.17 1.76 -7.38
CA ALA A 228 18.15 3.08 -8.03
C ALA A 228 17.11 4.03 -7.43
N ARG A 229 15.92 3.52 -7.10
CA ARG A 229 14.88 4.32 -6.47
C ARG A 229 15.21 4.70 -5.04
N ARG A 230 15.86 3.80 -4.29
CA ARG A 230 16.29 4.06 -2.93
C ARG A 230 17.39 5.12 -2.92
N CYS A 231 18.40 4.97 -3.75
CA CYS A 231 19.46 5.96 -3.89
C CYS A 231 18.93 7.37 -4.25
N ALA A 232 17.93 7.43 -5.14
CA ALA A 232 17.29 8.70 -5.48
C ALA A 232 16.51 9.33 -4.29
N ILE A 233 15.89 8.51 -3.44
CA ILE A 233 15.18 8.98 -2.24
C ILE A 233 16.19 9.50 -1.20
N ASP A 234 17.26 8.76 -0.97
CA ASP A 234 18.27 9.07 0.04
C ASP A 234 19.35 10.01 -0.50
N ARG A 235 19.21 10.49 -1.74
CA ARG A 235 20.16 11.38 -2.42
C ARG A 235 21.59 10.83 -2.50
N ILE A 236 21.71 9.49 -2.62
CA ILE A 236 23.01 8.84 -2.75
C ILE A 236 23.50 8.93 -4.20
N PRO A 237 24.73 9.40 -4.45
CA PRO A 237 25.29 9.44 -5.80
C PRO A 237 25.32 8.06 -6.46
N ALA A 238 25.01 8.01 -7.76
CA ALA A 238 24.94 6.74 -8.50
C ALA A 238 26.27 5.96 -8.45
N GLU A 239 27.39 6.66 -8.45
CA GLU A 239 28.74 6.08 -8.34
C GLU A 239 28.95 5.38 -6.98
N THR A 240 28.44 5.98 -5.90
CA THR A 240 28.47 5.39 -4.56
C THR A 240 27.62 4.11 -4.52
N ALA A 241 26.44 4.16 -5.08
CA ALA A 241 25.56 3.00 -5.16
C ALA A 241 26.15 1.86 -5.97
N ALA A 242 26.84 2.17 -7.08
CA ALA A 242 27.50 1.20 -7.92
C ALA A 242 28.68 0.51 -7.21
N ARG A 243 29.44 1.26 -6.42
CA ARG A 243 30.61 0.75 -5.66
C ARG A 243 30.21 -0.09 -4.45
N ALA A 244 29.19 0.31 -3.70
CA ALA A 244 28.73 -0.42 -2.52
C ALA A 244 28.11 -1.78 -2.86
N GLY A 245 27.67 -1.96 -4.08
CA GLY A 245 27.03 -3.17 -4.54
C GLY A 245 25.68 -3.42 -3.87
N PHE A 246 24.83 -4.16 -4.55
CA PHE A 246 23.45 -4.43 -4.10
C PHE A 246 23.37 -5.10 -2.73
N ARG A 247 24.31 -6.00 -2.42
CA ARG A 247 24.29 -6.75 -1.15
C ARG A 247 24.53 -5.85 0.05
N ALA A 248 25.48 -4.90 -0.04
CA ALA A 248 25.77 -3.96 1.03
C ALA A 248 24.57 -3.05 1.29
N LEU A 249 23.96 -2.49 0.24
CA LEU A 249 22.80 -1.60 0.31
C LEU A 249 21.54 -2.26 0.91
N MET A 250 21.46 -3.58 0.89
CA MET A 250 20.29 -4.34 1.34
C MET A 250 20.58 -5.25 2.55
N ARG A 251 21.81 -5.23 3.10
CA ARG A 251 22.18 -6.06 4.27
C ARG A 251 21.58 -5.56 5.56
N SER A 252 21.58 -4.27 5.78
CA SER A 252 20.97 -3.70 6.96
C SER A 252 19.46 -3.65 6.78
N GLY A 253 18.71 -4.23 7.66
CA GLY A 253 17.26 -3.99 7.75
C GLY A 253 16.93 -2.58 8.26
N GLY A 254 17.91 -1.68 8.38
CA GLY A 254 17.76 -0.31 8.79
C GLY A 254 17.44 0.66 7.66
N PRO A 255 17.16 1.92 7.96
CA PRO A 255 17.15 2.98 6.97
C PRO A 255 18.46 2.92 6.18
N PHE A 256 18.40 3.23 4.90
CA PHE A 256 19.58 3.28 4.08
C PHE A 256 20.47 4.42 4.61
N ASP A 257 21.45 4.06 5.41
CA ASP A 257 22.33 5.03 6.06
C ASP A 257 23.53 5.33 5.14
N PRO A 258 23.66 6.57 4.66
CA PRO A 258 24.80 6.99 3.86
C PRO A 258 26.15 6.77 4.59
N ALA A 259 26.17 6.83 5.93
CA ALA A 259 27.36 6.60 6.73
C ALA A 259 27.84 5.14 6.66
N LEU A 260 26.92 4.16 6.58
CA LEU A 260 27.29 2.75 6.39
C LEU A 260 27.93 2.52 5.03
N VAL A 261 27.52 3.28 4.01
CA VAL A 261 28.14 3.22 2.67
C VAL A 261 29.50 3.89 2.67
N ALA A 262 29.73 4.90 3.51
CA ALA A 262 31.01 5.55 3.67
C ALA A 262 32.00 4.73 4.51
N ALA A 263 31.54 4.03 5.56
CA ALA A 263 32.37 3.17 6.41
C ALA A 263 32.92 1.92 5.70
N GLU A 264 32.26 1.41 4.67
CA GLU A 264 32.80 0.33 3.83
C GLU A 264 33.90 0.82 2.85
N ARG A 265 34.26 2.12 2.89
CA ARG A 265 35.28 2.74 2.05
C ARG A 265 36.59 3.04 2.79
N ALA A 266 36.60 2.94 4.11
CA ALA A 266 37.78 3.09 4.97
C ALA A 266 38.42 1.73 5.24
#